data_e41b584f7d1c1141c4d041b571d84fa9
#
_entry.id   e41b584f7d1c1141c4d041b571d84fa9
#
_cell.length_a   1.000
_cell.length_b   1.000
_cell.length_c   1.000
_cell.angle_alpha   90.00
_cell.angle_beta   90.00
_cell.angle_gamma   90.00
#
_symmetry.space_group_name_H-M   'P 1'
#
loop_
_entity.id
_entity.type
_entity.pdbx_description
1 polymer ?
#
loop_
_entity_poly.entity_id
_entity_poly.type
_entity_poly.pdbx_seq_one_letter_code
_entity_poly.pdbx_strand_id
1 'polypeptide(L)'
;MMWSFERFGDRTALVDEHGASLTYRQLKREADALCAAAGGRCLTFNLCRNTLGSLLGYAGFVEGGVVPVLLNEEMDRELLKGLYDNYHPAFLWAPEDFAWDGCEPVYQSLGYHLLKTPFGREAELYPELGLLLTTSGSTGSPKFVRQSYRNIRANTDSIVEYLKLDETERPITTLPMNYTYGVSILNTHLDVGATILVTEHGIAQREFWDFFRRENATSFGGVPYTYEMLDRMRFFRMELPSLRTMTQAGGKLQKELHRKFVEWCLEKGKQFIVMYGQCEATARMAYLPWEKSLEKVGGIGVAIPGGRFRLIAADGSEITQPGVTGELKYYGDNVTLGYAVCQADLRKGDERGGVLETGDMAQVDADGYYTIVGRKKRFLKLYGNRVNLDELEQLLKAAFPGVDVACGGADDHLMFFATDESRLADMRAFLAEKTKQNAAAFRGMALPEIPKNDAGKTLYRELEKYYD
;
A
#
# COMPACT_ATOMS: atom_id res chain seq x y z
N MET A 1 -9.63 11.94 -19.43
CA MET A 1 -8.18 11.82 -19.27
C MET A 1 -7.83 12.01 -17.81
N MET A 2 -7.03 11.10 -17.26
CA MET A 2 -6.67 11.13 -15.82
C MET A 2 -5.55 12.13 -15.54
N TRP A 3 -4.51 12.11 -16.36
CA TRP A 3 -3.33 12.97 -16.24
C TRP A 3 -3.11 13.72 -17.54
N SER A 4 -3.17 14.96 -17.62
CA SER A 4 -2.99 15.76 -18.85
C SER A 4 -1.54 15.72 -19.36
N PHE A 5 -1.04 14.57 -19.82
CA PHE A 5 0.35 14.36 -20.26
C PHE A 5 0.81 15.40 -21.31
N GLU A 6 -0.09 15.83 -22.19
CA GLU A 6 0.23 16.86 -23.20
C GLU A 6 0.64 18.19 -22.58
N ARG A 7 0.14 18.53 -21.40
CA ARG A 7 0.48 19.77 -20.65
C ARG A 7 1.96 19.87 -20.33
N PHE A 8 2.62 18.71 -20.15
CA PHE A 8 4.02 18.65 -19.72
C PHE A 8 5.02 18.48 -20.89
N GLY A 9 4.53 18.12 -22.10
CA GLY A 9 5.30 18.13 -23.34
C GLY A 9 6.61 17.34 -23.26
N ASP A 10 7.72 18.04 -23.45
CA ASP A 10 9.05 17.44 -23.52
C ASP A 10 9.75 17.29 -22.16
N ARG A 11 9.04 17.56 -21.05
CA ARG A 11 9.58 17.24 -19.71
C ARG A 11 9.77 15.73 -19.58
N THR A 12 10.83 15.32 -18.89
CA THR A 12 11.08 13.91 -18.58
C THR A 12 10.00 13.41 -17.62
N ALA A 13 9.29 12.36 -18.00
CA ALA A 13 8.29 11.70 -17.15
C ALA A 13 8.89 10.55 -16.35
N LEU A 14 9.68 9.71 -17.01
CA LEU A 14 10.25 8.50 -16.45
C LEU A 14 11.73 8.39 -16.75
N VAL A 15 12.51 7.86 -15.79
CA VAL A 15 13.92 7.48 -15.96
C VAL A 15 14.12 6.14 -15.26
N ASP A 16 14.76 5.17 -15.91
CA ASP A 16 15.14 3.93 -15.27
C ASP A 16 16.60 3.88 -14.80
N GLU A 17 16.93 2.86 -14.06
CA GLU A 17 18.28 2.64 -13.53
C GLU A 17 19.36 2.41 -14.59
N HIS A 18 18.97 2.00 -15.81
CA HIS A 18 19.84 1.77 -16.95
C HIS A 18 20.08 3.03 -17.80
N GLY A 19 19.37 4.13 -17.48
CA GLY A 19 19.48 5.41 -18.18
C GLY A 19 18.50 5.60 -19.33
N ALA A 20 17.58 4.63 -19.56
CA ALA A 20 16.48 4.84 -20.49
C ALA A 20 15.50 5.85 -19.89
N SER A 21 14.93 6.71 -20.74
CA SER A 21 14.02 7.74 -20.29
C SER A 21 12.91 8.01 -21.31
N LEU A 22 11.78 8.50 -20.79
CA LEU A 22 10.65 8.96 -21.60
C LEU A 22 10.25 10.37 -21.18
N THR A 23 10.02 11.24 -22.18
CA THR A 23 9.29 12.48 -21.95
C THR A 23 7.78 12.21 -21.81
N TYR A 24 7.02 13.16 -21.26
CA TYR A 24 5.55 13.06 -21.21
C TYR A 24 4.94 12.93 -22.61
N ARG A 25 5.50 13.60 -23.61
CA ARG A 25 5.09 13.45 -25.03
C ARG A 25 5.34 12.04 -25.55
N GLN A 26 6.49 11.45 -25.24
CA GLN A 26 6.81 10.08 -25.63
C GLN A 26 5.91 9.08 -24.89
N LEU A 27 5.71 9.25 -23.57
CA LEU A 27 4.82 8.43 -22.77
C LEU A 27 3.37 8.46 -23.33
N LYS A 28 2.88 9.66 -23.68
CA LYS A 28 1.56 9.80 -24.32
C LYS A 28 1.47 9.05 -25.64
N ARG A 29 2.47 9.17 -26.50
CA ARG A 29 2.51 8.48 -27.79
C ARG A 29 2.50 6.95 -27.63
N GLU A 30 3.32 6.43 -26.73
CA GLU A 30 3.37 4.99 -26.44
C GLU A 30 2.05 4.50 -25.81
N ALA A 31 1.44 5.30 -24.92
CA ALA A 31 0.14 5.03 -24.32
C ALA A 31 -0.97 4.96 -25.37
N ASP A 32 -1.00 5.90 -26.33
CA ASP A 32 -1.97 5.93 -27.42
C ASP A 32 -1.82 4.71 -28.32
N ALA A 33 -0.58 4.33 -28.66
CA ALA A 33 -0.31 3.15 -29.49
C ALA A 33 -0.74 1.86 -28.79
N LEU A 34 -0.45 1.74 -27.49
CA LEU A 34 -0.87 0.59 -26.68
C LEU A 34 -2.42 0.49 -26.61
N CYS A 35 -3.10 1.61 -26.37
CA CYS A 35 -4.56 1.65 -26.30
C CYS A 35 -5.22 1.38 -27.66
N ALA A 36 -4.60 1.84 -28.75
CA ALA A 36 -5.06 1.53 -30.12
C ALA A 36 -4.94 0.03 -30.40
N ALA A 37 -3.85 -0.63 -29.97
CA ALA A 37 -3.68 -2.07 -30.10
C ALA A 37 -4.70 -2.85 -29.24
N ALA A 38 -5.00 -2.36 -28.03
CA ALA A 38 -6.08 -2.91 -27.21
C ALA A 38 -7.48 -2.66 -27.82
N GLY A 39 -7.61 -1.67 -28.70
CA GLY A 39 -8.83 -1.37 -29.49
C GLY A 39 -10.00 -0.85 -28.67
N GLY A 40 -9.79 -0.19 -27.53
CA GLY A 40 -10.80 0.47 -26.69
C GLY A 40 -11.05 -0.23 -25.34
N ARG A 41 -12.10 0.20 -24.66
CA ARG A 41 -12.41 -0.20 -23.29
C ARG A 41 -12.58 -1.70 -23.12
N CYS A 42 -11.76 -2.32 -22.29
CA CYS A 42 -11.79 -3.74 -21.94
C CYS A 42 -11.05 -3.98 -20.63
N LEU A 43 -11.17 -5.18 -20.08
CA LEU A 43 -10.38 -5.65 -18.94
C LEU A 43 -9.01 -6.15 -19.41
N THR A 44 -7.94 -5.72 -18.77
CA THR A 44 -6.57 -6.15 -19.06
C THR A 44 -5.85 -6.51 -17.76
N PHE A 45 -5.15 -7.65 -17.73
CA PHE A 45 -4.23 -7.93 -16.62
C PHE A 45 -2.87 -7.30 -16.91
N ASN A 46 -2.37 -6.49 -16.01
CA ASN A 46 -1.04 -5.90 -16.06
C ASN A 46 -0.15 -6.63 -15.06
N LEU A 47 0.79 -7.44 -15.55
CA LEU A 47 1.77 -8.14 -14.72
C LEU A 47 2.91 -7.18 -14.38
N CYS A 48 2.93 -6.72 -13.15
CA CYS A 48 3.70 -5.56 -12.73
C CYS A 48 5.11 -5.92 -12.24
N ARG A 49 6.08 -5.19 -12.75
CA ARG A 49 7.42 -4.94 -12.20
C ARG A 49 7.62 -3.44 -12.04
N ASN A 50 8.64 -3.01 -11.32
CA ASN A 50 9.01 -1.58 -11.29
C ASN A 50 9.87 -1.23 -12.50
N THR A 51 9.30 -1.28 -13.71
CA THR A 51 9.95 -1.02 -15.00
C THR A 51 9.16 -0.02 -15.84
N LEU A 52 9.81 0.58 -16.85
CA LEU A 52 9.16 1.53 -17.77
C LEU A 52 7.97 0.91 -18.49
N GLY A 53 8.11 -0.33 -18.97
CA GLY A 53 7.03 -1.02 -19.69
C GLY A 53 5.82 -1.32 -18.81
N SER A 54 6.04 -1.73 -17.56
CA SER A 54 4.95 -1.95 -16.62
C SER A 54 4.20 -0.66 -16.30
N LEU A 55 4.95 0.45 -16.09
CA LEU A 55 4.38 1.76 -15.80
C LEU A 55 3.63 2.32 -17.02
N LEU A 56 4.16 2.11 -18.24
CA LEU A 56 3.44 2.44 -19.49
C LEU A 56 2.08 1.73 -19.52
N GLY A 57 2.04 0.43 -19.21
CA GLY A 57 0.77 -0.33 -19.19
C GLY A 57 -0.24 0.29 -18.23
N TYR A 58 0.18 0.57 -16.99
CA TYR A 58 -0.70 1.20 -16.01
C TYR A 58 -1.20 2.57 -16.48
N ALA A 59 -0.26 3.49 -16.75
CA ALA A 59 -0.60 4.87 -17.09
C ALA A 59 -1.35 4.96 -18.43
N GLY A 60 -0.92 4.21 -19.43
CA GLY A 60 -1.55 4.18 -20.74
C GLY A 60 -2.98 3.63 -20.70
N PHE A 61 -3.20 2.52 -20.02
CA PHE A 61 -4.54 1.93 -19.93
C PHE A 61 -5.53 2.83 -19.19
N VAL A 62 -5.14 3.36 -18.03
CA VAL A 62 -6.02 4.26 -17.26
C VAL A 62 -6.32 5.53 -18.05
N GLU A 63 -5.33 6.14 -18.71
CA GLU A 63 -5.51 7.34 -19.54
C GLU A 63 -6.38 7.06 -20.78
N GLY A 64 -6.24 5.89 -21.39
CA GLY A 64 -6.96 5.49 -22.61
C GLY A 64 -8.30 4.81 -22.34
N GLY A 65 -8.74 4.69 -21.09
CA GLY A 65 -10.05 4.11 -20.74
C GLY A 65 -10.10 2.58 -20.76
N VAL A 66 -8.97 1.89 -20.91
CA VAL A 66 -8.82 0.46 -20.65
C VAL A 66 -8.75 0.24 -19.15
N VAL A 67 -9.31 -0.84 -18.62
CA VAL A 67 -9.34 -1.11 -17.17
C VAL A 67 -8.27 -2.13 -16.82
N PRO A 68 -7.14 -1.72 -16.21
CA PRO A 68 -6.12 -2.65 -15.77
C PRO A 68 -6.46 -3.29 -14.42
N VAL A 69 -6.08 -4.55 -14.27
CA VAL A 69 -5.89 -5.23 -13.00
C VAL A 69 -4.39 -5.29 -12.74
N LEU A 70 -3.90 -4.68 -11.68
CA LEU A 70 -2.47 -4.73 -11.37
C LEU A 70 -2.17 -5.97 -10.52
N LEU A 71 -1.35 -6.85 -11.06
CA LEU A 71 -0.95 -8.12 -10.47
C LEU A 71 0.57 -8.17 -10.34
N ASN A 72 1.07 -8.85 -9.32
CA ASN A 72 2.50 -9.15 -9.24
C ASN A 72 2.86 -10.14 -10.37
N GLU A 73 3.89 -9.86 -11.13
CA GLU A 73 4.37 -10.75 -12.20
C GLU A 73 4.87 -12.09 -11.65
N GLU A 74 5.46 -12.09 -10.45
CA GLU A 74 5.90 -13.29 -9.75
C GLU A 74 4.76 -14.07 -9.07
N MET A 75 3.49 -13.67 -9.29
CA MET A 75 2.33 -14.37 -8.73
C MET A 75 2.35 -15.85 -9.12
N ASP A 76 1.98 -16.70 -8.18
CA ASP A 76 1.83 -18.13 -8.43
C ASP A 76 0.98 -18.42 -9.68
N ARG A 77 1.44 -19.31 -10.53
CA ARG A 77 0.82 -19.62 -11.84
C ARG A 77 -0.59 -20.19 -11.70
N GLU A 78 -0.88 -20.98 -10.69
CA GLU A 78 -2.22 -21.57 -10.48
C GLU A 78 -3.17 -20.48 -9.99
N LEU A 79 -2.70 -19.59 -9.12
CA LEU A 79 -3.47 -18.44 -8.65
C LEU A 79 -3.77 -17.48 -9.82
N LEU A 80 -2.77 -17.15 -10.64
CA LEU A 80 -2.97 -16.33 -11.84
C LEU A 80 -3.96 -16.99 -12.81
N LYS A 81 -3.86 -18.32 -12.98
CA LYS A 81 -4.82 -19.07 -13.81
C LYS A 81 -6.23 -19.01 -13.25
N GLY A 82 -6.39 -19.15 -11.96
CA GLY A 82 -7.70 -19.01 -11.30
C GLY A 82 -8.32 -17.62 -11.50
N LEU A 83 -7.51 -16.55 -11.45
CA LEU A 83 -7.96 -15.19 -11.77
C LEU A 83 -8.31 -15.04 -13.25
N TYR A 84 -7.46 -15.53 -14.14
CA TYR A 84 -7.65 -15.50 -15.59
C TYR A 84 -8.96 -16.18 -16.01
N ASP A 85 -9.20 -17.38 -15.47
CA ASP A 85 -10.42 -18.17 -15.76
C ASP A 85 -11.68 -17.56 -15.11
N ASN A 86 -11.55 -16.75 -14.02
CA ASN A 86 -12.68 -16.15 -13.33
C ASN A 86 -13.07 -14.77 -13.88
N TYR A 87 -12.09 -14.02 -14.41
CA TYR A 87 -12.32 -12.63 -14.82
C TYR A 87 -12.32 -12.42 -16.33
N HIS A 88 -11.82 -13.38 -17.12
CA HIS A 88 -11.78 -13.34 -18.58
C HIS A 88 -11.19 -12.03 -19.13
N PRO A 89 -9.92 -11.67 -18.82
CA PRO A 89 -9.31 -10.45 -19.36
C PRO A 89 -9.21 -10.55 -20.90
N ALA A 90 -9.45 -9.45 -21.59
CA ALA A 90 -9.28 -9.40 -23.06
C ALA A 90 -7.80 -9.48 -23.47
N PHE A 91 -6.92 -8.97 -22.62
CA PHE A 91 -5.48 -8.92 -22.84
C PHE A 91 -4.71 -9.16 -21.55
N LEU A 92 -3.44 -9.60 -21.71
CA LEU A 92 -2.40 -9.56 -20.70
C LEU A 92 -1.31 -8.57 -21.17
N TRP A 93 -0.93 -7.61 -20.34
CA TRP A 93 0.25 -6.78 -20.53
C TRP A 93 1.35 -7.33 -19.61
N ALA A 94 2.36 -7.93 -20.20
CA ALA A 94 3.34 -8.73 -19.47
C ALA A 94 4.75 -8.51 -20.02
N PRO A 95 5.81 -8.81 -19.24
CA PRO A 95 7.18 -8.84 -19.74
C PRO A 95 7.32 -9.71 -20.99
N GLU A 96 8.23 -9.35 -21.91
CA GLU A 96 8.40 -10.05 -23.20
C GLU A 96 8.77 -11.53 -23.07
N ASP A 97 9.40 -11.91 -21.96
CA ASP A 97 9.76 -13.30 -21.65
C ASP A 97 8.60 -14.10 -21.02
N PHE A 98 7.47 -13.45 -20.72
CA PHE A 98 6.28 -14.10 -20.19
C PHE A 98 5.47 -14.73 -21.34
N ALA A 99 5.04 -15.98 -21.16
CA ALA A 99 4.15 -16.67 -22.10
C ALA A 99 2.92 -17.23 -21.39
N TRP A 100 1.78 -17.21 -22.10
CA TRP A 100 0.52 -17.75 -21.62
C TRP A 100 -0.15 -18.54 -22.73
N ASP A 101 -0.53 -19.79 -22.46
CA ASP A 101 -1.08 -20.70 -23.46
C ASP A 101 -2.36 -20.13 -24.09
N GLY A 102 -2.45 -20.19 -25.40
CA GLY A 102 -3.61 -19.70 -26.16
C GLY A 102 -3.67 -18.17 -26.32
N CYS A 103 -2.61 -17.44 -25.91
CA CYS A 103 -2.49 -16.00 -26.11
C CYS A 103 -1.48 -15.65 -27.19
N GLU A 104 -1.75 -14.61 -27.99
CA GLU A 104 -0.91 -14.16 -29.10
C GLU A 104 -0.45 -12.71 -28.88
N PRO A 105 0.83 -12.37 -29.11
CA PRO A 105 1.31 -11.00 -29.01
C PRO A 105 0.76 -10.16 -30.17
N VAL A 106 0.14 -9.01 -29.83
CA VAL A 106 -0.43 -8.08 -30.80
C VAL A 106 0.24 -6.70 -30.78
N TYR A 107 1.00 -6.39 -29.75
CA TYR A 107 1.77 -5.15 -29.61
C TYR A 107 2.93 -5.35 -28.65
N GLN A 108 4.00 -4.59 -28.81
CA GLN A 108 5.21 -4.67 -28.00
C GLN A 108 5.81 -3.28 -27.78
N SER A 109 6.20 -2.94 -26.56
CA SER A 109 6.91 -1.71 -26.21
C SER A 109 7.61 -1.82 -24.87
N LEU A 110 8.81 -1.23 -24.73
CA LEU A 110 9.57 -1.07 -23.48
C LEU A 110 9.76 -2.38 -22.70
N GLY A 111 10.06 -3.48 -23.40
CA GLY A 111 10.30 -4.79 -22.78
C GLY A 111 9.03 -5.51 -22.32
N TYR A 112 7.86 -5.05 -22.76
CA TYR A 112 6.55 -5.64 -22.51
C TYR A 112 5.81 -5.93 -23.81
N HIS A 113 4.93 -6.91 -23.78
CA HIS A 113 4.02 -7.22 -24.87
C HIS A 113 2.55 -7.30 -24.44
N LEU A 114 1.65 -6.93 -25.34
CA LEU A 114 0.21 -7.08 -25.19
C LEU A 114 -0.20 -8.41 -25.80
N LEU A 115 -0.57 -9.36 -24.97
CA LEU A 115 -1.05 -10.68 -25.37
C LEU A 115 -2.57 -10.67 -25.47
N LYS A 116 -3.10 -10.94 -26.65
CA LYS A 116 -4.54 -11.10 -26.85
C LYS A 116 -4.97 -12.47 -26.35
N THR A 117 -6.02 -12.50 -25.53
CA THR A 117 -6.59 -13.74 -24.99
C THR A 117 -7.74 -14.26 -25.87
N PRO A 118 -8.16 -15.52 -25.71
CA PRO A 118 -9.31 -16.08 -26.42
C PRO A 118 -10.67 -15.52 -25.95
N PHE A 119 -10.74 -14.86 -24.79
CA PHE A 119 -12.01 -14.38 -24.21
C PHE A 119 -12.58 -13.14 -24.90
N GLY A 120 -11.77 -12.38 -25.65
CA GLY A 120 -12.24 -11.14 -26.27
C GLY A 120 -12.69 -10.09 -25.23
N ARG A 121 -13.74 -9.32 -25.56
CA ARG A 121 -14.25 -8.21 -24.74
C ARG A 121 -15.60 -8.53 -24.11
N GLU A 122 -15.76 -9.70 -23.57
CA GLU A 122 -17.04 -10.16 -23.02
C GLU A 122 -17.38 -9.53 -21.67
N ALA A 123 -16.37 -9.02 -20.93
CA ALA A 123 -16.58 -8.41 -19.63
C ALA A 123 -17.35 -7.08 -19.74
N GLU A 124 -18.55 -7.04 -19.17
CA GLU A 124 -19.27 -5.78 -18.96
C GLU A 124 -18.62 -5.00 -17.83
N LEU A 125 -18.16 -3.79 -18.11
CA LEU A 125 -17.46 -2.94 -17.15
C LEU A 125 -18.34 -1.73 -16.76
N TYR A 126 -18.46 -1.47 -15.45
CA TYR A 126 -19.09 -0.23 -14.98
C TYR A 126 -18.39 0.99 -15.64
N PRO A 127 -19.12 1.97 -16.20
CA PRO A 127 -18.52 3.07 -16.98
C PRO A 127 -17.42 3.83 -16.23
N GLU A 128 -17.59 4.03 -14.93
CA GLU A 128 -16.62 4.76 -14.08
C GLU A 128 -15.49 3.88 -13.55
N LEU A 129 -15.52 2.55 -13.76
CA LEU A 129 -14.45 1.66 -13.31
C LEU A 129 -13.15 2.00 -14.02
N GLY A 130 -12.11 2.36 -13.27
CA GLY A 130 -10.82 2.78 -13.81
C GLY A 130 -9.66 1.83 -13.49
N LEU A 131 -9.75 1.10 -12.37
CA LEU A 131 -8.63 0.27 -11.87
C LEU A 131 -9.14 -0.83 -10.94
N LEU A 132 -8.46 -1.96 -10.98
CA LEU A 132 -8.63 -3.07 -10.06
C LEU A 132 -7.31 -3.40 -9.37
N LEU A 133 -7.35 -3.50 -8.04
CA LEU A 133 -6.19 -3.90 -7.23
C LEU A 133 -6.53 -5.10 -6.36
N THR A 134 -5.55 -5.98 -6.14
CA THR A 134 -5.68 -7.02 -5.13
C THR A 134 -5.66 -6.41 -3.74
N THR A 135 -6.43 -6.99 -2.81
CA THR A 135 -6.19 -6.74 -1.39
C THR A 135 -5.13 -7.73 -0.89
N SER A 136 -4.30 -7.32 0.04
CA SER A 136 -3.41 -8.20 0.80
C SER A 136 -4.22 -9.14 1.72
N GLY A 137 -5.39 -9.54 1.29
CA GLY A 137 -6.38 -10.22 2.12
C GLY A 137 -6.16 -11.72 2.13
N SER A 138 -6.21 -12.20 3.22
CA SER A 138 -6.42 -13.45 3.95
C SER A 138 -7.42 -14.46 3.36
N THR A 139 -7.96 -14.34 2.18
CA THR A 139 -8.93 -15.29 1.62
C THR A 139 -8.36 -15.93 0.35
N GLY A 140 -8.23 -17.25 0.33
CA GLY A 140 -7.61 -18.05 -0.74
C GLY A 140 -8.17 -17.87 -2.17
N SER A 141 -9.07 -16.92 -2.40
CA SER A 141 -9.45 -16.37 -3.70
C SER A 141 -9.30 -14.85 -3.61
N PRO A 142 -8.35 -14.23 -4.33
CA PRO A 142 -8.15 -12.80 -4.26
C PRO A 142 -9.35 -12.08 -4.85
N LYS A 143 -9.97 -11.25 -4.02
CA LYS A 143 -10.98 -10.30 -4.46
C LYS A 143 -10.28 -9.01 -4.91
N PHE A 144 -10.79 -8.39 -5.94
CA PHE A 144 -10.31 -7.10 -6.39
C PHE A 144 -11.10 -5.95 -5.75
N VAL A 145 -10.39 -4.90 -5.38
CA VAL A 145 -10.99 -3.61 -5.05
C VAL A 145 -11.25 -2.87 -6.35
N ARG A 146 -12.49 -2.42 -6.55
CA ARG A 146 -12.94 -1.68 -7.73
C ARG A 146 -12.79 -0.18 -7.49
N GLN A 147 -11.87 0.46 -8.19
CA GLN A 147 -11.63 1.91 -8.10
C GLN A 147 -12.19 2.61 -9.33
N SER A 148 -12.94 3.68 -9.11
CA SER A 148 -13.38 4.55 -10.19
C SER A 148 -12.34 5.62 -10.52
N TYR A 149 -12.44 6.22 -11.71
CA TYR A 149 -11.65 7.40 -12.08
C TYR A 149 -11.82 8.53 -11.05
N ARG A 150 -13.05 8.73 -10.53
CA ARG A 150 -13.33 9.71 -9.46
C ARG A 150 -12.56 9.40 -8.19
N ASN A 151 -12.52 8.14 -7.76
CA ASN A 151 -11.78 7.76 -6.55
C ASN A 151 -10.29 8.05 -6.71
N ILE A 152 -9.70 7.66 -7.85
CA ILE A 152 -8.28 7.89 -8.15
C ILE A 152 -8.01 9.40 -8.18
N ARG A 153 -8.85 10.20 -8.87
CA ARG A 153 -8.71 11.65 -8.96
C ARG A 153 -8.76 12.31 -7.59
N ALA A 154 -9.80 12.02 -6.79
CA ALA A 154 -9.98 12.61 -5.46
C ALA A 154 -8.81 12.33 -4.53
N ASN A 155 -8.25 11.10 -4.56
CA ASN A 155 -7.08 10.76 -3.74
C ASN A 155 -5.82 11.44 -4.26
N THR A 156 -5.64 11.54 -5.58
CA THR A 156 -4.51 12.20 -6.22
C THR A 156 -4.49 13.68 -5.85
N ASP A 157 -5.59 14.41 -6.06
CA ASP A 157 -5.71 15.84 -5.76
C ASP A 157 -5.40 16.13 -4.28
N SER A 158 -5.99 15.33 -3.40
CA SER A 158 -5.78 15.45 -1.96
C SER A 158 -4.31 15.27 -1.56
N ILE A 159 -3.62 14.26 -2.13
CA ILE A 159 -2.22 13.99 -1.80
C ILE A 159 -1.31 15.08 -2.35
N VAL A 160 -1.56 15.55 -3.57
CA VAL A 160 -0.81 16.67 -4.17
C VAL A 160 -0.92 17.90 -3.28
N GLU A 161 -2.12 18.19 -2.77
CA GLU A 161 -2.37 19.33 -1.89
C GLU A 161 -1.59 19.24 -0.57
N TYR A 162 -1.74 18.15 0.21
CA TYR A 162 -1.12 18.11 1.54
C TYR A 162 0.38 17.84 1.53
N LEU A 163 0.92 17.17 0.50
CA LEU A 163 2.36 17.00 0.31
C LEU A 163 2.97 18.20 -0.42
N LYS A 164 2.17 19.11 -0.96
CA LYS A 164 2.61 20.28 -1.77
C LYS A 164 3.50 19.85 -2.92
N LEU A 165 3.11 18.78 -3.63
CA LEU A 165 3.88 18.24 -4.73
C LEU A 165 3.85 19.18 -5.95
N ASP A 166 4.96 19.27 -6.62
CA ASP A 166 5.11 20.02 -7.87
C ASP A 166 5.97 19.25 -8.89
N GLU A 167 6.17 19.88 -10.03
CA GLU A 167 6.94 19.31 -11.13
C GLU A 167 8.44 19.19 -10.88
N THR A 168 8.96 19.67 -9.76
CA THR A 168 10.38 19.53 -9.40
C THR A 168 10.67 18.24 -8.64
N GLU A 169 9.62 17.47 -8.31
CA GLU A 169 9.76 16.22 -7.60
C GLU A 169 10.40 15.13 -8.47
N ARG A 170 11.18 14.28 -7.83
CA ARG A 170 11.84 13.11 -8.42
C ARG A 170 11.71 11.91 -7.47
N PRO A 171 10.49 11.31 -7.34
CA PRO A 171 10.31 10.15 -6.49
C PRO A 171 11.05 8.95 -7.07
N ILE A 172 11.65 8.14 -6.22
CA ILE A 172 12.22 6.83 -6.61
C ILE A 172 11.29 5.69 -6.16
N THR A 173 11.09 4.69 -7.02
CA THR A 173 10.24 3.54 -6.69
C THR A 173 10.90 2.68 -5.62
N THR A 174 10.22 2.48 -4.51
CA THR A 174 10.61 1.60 -3.39
C THR A 174 9.51 0.59 -3.06
N LEU A 175 8.34 0.79 -3.64
CA LEU A 175 7.15 0.00 -3.41
C LEU A 175 6.71 -0.64 -4.73
N PRO A 176 6.18 -1.87 -4.70
CA PRO A 176 5.61 -2.49 -5.89
C PRO A 176 4.49 -1.65 -6.48
N MET A 177 4.44 -1.51 -7.80
CA MET A 177 3.40 -0.73 -8.46
C MET A 177 2.03 -1.44 -8.53
N ASN A 178 1.91 -2.70 -8.14
CA ASN A 178 0.65 -3.39 -7.88
C ASN A 178 0.13 -3.19 -6.45
N TYR A 179 0.86 -2.44 -5.63
CA TYR A 179 0.46 -2.08 -4.28
C TYR A 179 -0.15 -0.67 -4.25
N THR A 180 -1.32 -0.52 -3.63
CA THR A 180 -2.09 0.73 -3.66
C THR A 180 -1.31 1.98 -3.21
N TYR A 181 -0.37 1.82 -2.27
CA TYR A 181 0.51 2.93 -1.84
C TYR A 181 1.51 3.30 -2.94
N GLY A 182 2.13 2.32 -3.60
CA GLY A 182 3.01 2.55 -4.76
C GLY A 182 2.27 3.26 -5.89
N VAL A 183 1.09 2.75 -6.26
CA VAL A 183 0.22 3.38 -7.28
C VAL A 183 -0.10 4.83 -6.94
N SER A 184 -0.37 5.14 -5.66
CA SER A 184 -0.68 6.53 -5.26
C SER A 184 0.50 7.49 -5.46
N ILE A 185 1.75 7.01 -5.35
CA ILE A 185 2.94 7.80 -5.68
C ILE A 185 3.00 8.06 -7.19
N LEU A 186 2.76 7.03 -8.01
CA LEU A 186 2.74 7.19 -9.47
C LEU A 186 1.67 8.21 -9.89
N ASN A 187 0.45 8.07 -9.39
CA ASN A 187 -0.67 8.96 -9.71
C ASN A 187 -0.35 10.43 -9.45
N THR A 188 0.13 10.73 -8.25
CA THR A 188 0.38 12.10 -7.80
C THR A 188 1.53 12.76 -8.57
N HIS A 189 2.59 12.01 -8.87
CA HIS A 189 3.75 12.56 -9.55
C HIS A 189 3.54 12.68 -11.06
N LEU A 190 2.77 11.77 -11.68
CA LEU A 190 2.31 11.96 -13.07
C LEU A 190 1.40 13.17 -13.20
N ASP A 191 0.57 13.44 -12.18
CA ASP A 191 -0.38 14.56 -12.21
C ASP A 191 0.28 15.93 -12.17
N VAL A 192 1.38 16.04 -11.42
CA VAL A 192 2.12 17.30 -11.31
C VAL A 192 3.25 17.47 -12.34
N GLY A 193 3.44 16.50 -13.23
CA GLY A 193 4.50 16.56 -14.25
C GLY A 193 5.91 16.33 -13.71
N ALA A 194 6.03 15.60 -12.63
CA ALA A 194 7.30 15.22 -12.00
C ALA A 194 8.02 14.11 -12.81
N THR A 195 9.30 13.88 -12.50
CA THR A 195 10.09 12.81 -13.10
C THR A 195 10.15 11.61 -12.17
N ILE A 196 9.53 10.50 -12.51
CA ILE A 196 9.55 9.29 -11.70
C ILE A 196 10.81 8.47 -12.02
N LEU A 197 11.57 8.13 -10.98
CA LEU A 197 12.76 7.28 -11.05
C LEU A 197 12.35 5.83 -10.79
N VAL A 198 12.49 4.99 -11.81
CA VAL A 198 11.97 3.63 -11.83
C VAL A 198 13.12 2.64 -11.65
N THR A 199 13.05 1.80 -10.60
CA THR A 199 14.09 0.80 -10.32
C THR A 199 13.49 -0.47 -9.71
N GLU A 200 14.10 -1.60 -10.05
CA GLU A 200 13.83 -2.89 -9.42
C GLU A 200 14.77 -3.16 -8.23
N HIS A 201 15.81 -2.34 -8.06
CA HIS A 201 16.70 -2.46 -6.91
C HIS A 201 16.02 -2.07 -5.60
N GLY A 202 16.16 -2.93 -4.60
CA GLY A 202 15.69 -2.66 -3.24
C GLY A 202 16.64 -1.73 -2.47
N ILE A 203 16.14 -1.11 -1.42
CA ILE A 203 16.89 -0.16 -0.56
C ILE A 203 18.14 -0.78 0.10
N ALA A 204 18.22 -2.11 0.21
CA ALA A 204 19.39 -2.81 0.73
C ALA A 204 20.55 -2.91 -0.26
N GLN A 205 20.30 -2.66 -1.54
CA GLN A 205 21.27 -2.78 -2.61
C GLN A 205 21.99 -1.44 -2.82
N ARG A 206 23.28 -1.53 -3.12
CA ARG A 206 24.11 -0.34 -3.39
C ARG A 206 23.63 0.40 -4.63
N GLU A 207 23.23 -0.33 -5.65
CA GLU A 207 22.75 0.15 -6.94
C GLU A 207 21.58 1.11 -6.80
N PHE A 208 20.67 0.83 -5.84
CA PHE A 208 19.57 1.74 -5.48
C PHE A 208 20.09 3.13 -5.07
N TRP A 209 21.06 3.19 -4.18
CA TRP A 209 21.61 4.45 -3.67
C TRP A 209 22.49 5.16 -4.68
N ASP A 210 23.17 4.42 -5.57
CA ASP A 210 23.94 4.99 -6.67
C ASP A 210 23.00 5.64 -7.70
N PHE A 211 21.87 4.99 -8.03
CA PHE A 211 20.81 5.57 -8.87
C PHE A 211 20.14 6.77 -8.20
N PHE A 212 19.81 6.67 -6.91
CA PHE A 212 19.23 7.75 -6.09
C PHE A 212 20.09 9.04 -6.20
N ARG A 213 21.39 8.91 -6.00
CA ARG A 213 22.32 10.07 -6.05
C ARG A 213 22.50 10.60 -7.46
N ARG A 214 22.71 9.72 -8.43
CA ARG A 214 22.90 10.07 -9.84
C ARG A 214 21.75 10.90 -10.37
N GLU A 215 20.53 10.48 -10.06
CA GLU A 215 19.31 11.13 -10.54
C GLU A 215 18.77 12.20 -9.59
N ASN A 216 19.44 12.49 -8.48
CA ASN A 216 19.00 13.46 -7.50
C ASN A 216 17.57 13.21 -7.02
N ALA A 217 17.27 11.99 -6.60
CA ALA A 217 15.95 11.63 -6.08
C ALA A 217 15.55 12.54 -4.90
N THR A 218 14.29 13.02 -4.90
CA THR A 218 13.80 13.97 -3.90
C THR A 218 12.96 13.29 -2.81
N SER A 219 12.37 12.16 -3.12
CA SER A 219 11.47 11.49 -2.18
C SER A 219 11.42 9.98 -2.40
N PHE A 220 11.06 9.27 -1.34
CA PHE A 220 10.66 7.87 -1.40
C PHE A 220 9.61 7.54 -0.33
N GLY A 221 8.82 6.50 -0.59
CA GLY A 221 7.85 5.95 0.35
C GLY A 221 8.34 4.64 0.96
N GLY A 222 7.86 4.28 2.15
CA GLY A 222 8.18 3.01 2.76
C GLY A 222 7.11 2.52 3.72
N VAL A 223 7.08 1.20 3.92
CA VAL A 223 6.34 0.54 4.99
C VAL A 223 7.21 0.47 6.26
N PRO A 224 6.69 0.11 7.44
CA PRO A 224 7.50 0.03 8.67
C PRO A 224 8.79 -0.76 8.48
N TYR A 225 8.74 -1.91 7.81
CA TYR A 225 9.93 -2.73 7.52
C TYR A 225 11.03 -1.98 6.74
N THR A 226 10.63 -1.11 5.79
CA THR A 226 11.58 -0.25 5.06
C THR A 226 12.40 0.60 6.02
N TYR A 227 11.75 1.22 7.00
CA TYR A 227 12.40 2.10 7.99
C TYR A 227 13.23 1.33 9.02
N GLU A 228 12.82 0.12 9.39
CA GLU A 228 13.62 -0.80 10.21
C GLU A 228 14.92 -1.19 9.47
N MET A 229 14.82 -1.49 8.17
CA MET A 229 16.00 -1.79 7.33
C MET A 229 16.92 -0.59 7.21
N LEU A 230 16.39 0.60 6.95
CA LEU A 230 17.18 1.84 6.88
C LEU A 230 17.94 2.11 8.18
N ASP A 231 17.33 1.88 9.32
CA ASP A 231 18.00 2.04 10.63
C ASP A 231 19.16 1.06 10.79
N ARG A 232 18.96 -0.22 10.47
CA ARG A 232 20.01 -1.27 10.49
C ARG A 232 21.16 -0.94 9.52
N MET A 233 20.88 -0.34 8.37
CA MET A 233 21.85 0.05 7.35
C MET A 233 22.59 1.34 7.67
N ARG A 234 22.38 1.94 8.84
CA ARG A 234 22.98 3.21 9.26
C ARG A 234 22.64 4.38 8.34
N PHE A 235 21.39 4.42 7.83
CA PHE A 235 20.85 5.46 6.95
C PHE A 235 21.17 6.88 7.42
N PHE A 236 21.13 7.14 8.72
CA PHE A 236 21.38 8.44 9.32
C PHE A 236 22.81 8.99 9.11
N ARG A 237 23.73 8.16 8.56
CA ARG A 237 25.09 8.56 8.17
C ARG A 237 25.23 8.84 6.67
N MET A 238 24.17 8.63 5.89
CA MET A 238 24.20 8.85 4.45
C MET A 238 24.06 10.34 4.12
N GLU A 239 24.87 10.80 3.17
CA GLU A 239 24.73 12.13 2.57
C GLU A 239 23.79 12.05 1.39
N LEU A 240 22.58 12.62 1.54
CA LEU A 240 21.51 12.62 0.54
C LEU A 240 20.96 14.06 0.40
N PRO A 241 21.73 14.98 -0.23
CA PRO A 241 21.38 16.40 -0.29
C PRO A 241 20.09 16.65 -1.07
N SER A 242 19.79 15.85 -2.10
CA SER A 242 18.57 15.99 -2.91
C SER A 242 17.30 15.52 -2.20
N LEU A 243 17.40 14.63 -1.18
CA LEU A 243 16.25 14.11 -0.45
C LEU A 243 15.53 15.26 0.27
N ARG A 244 14.23 15.37 0.05
CA ARG A 244 13.32 16.37 0.67
C ARG A 244 12.33 15.68 1.60
N THR A 245 11.67 14.61 1.11
CA THR A 245 10.52 14.01 1.78
C THR A 245 10.63 12.50 1.85
N MET A 246 10.38 11.96 3.03
CA MET A 246 10.15 10.54 3.24
C MET A 246 8.72 10.33 3.74
N THR A 247 8.02 9.35 3.17
CA THR A 247 6.64 9.04 3.55
C THR A 247 6.53 7.62 4.07
N GLN A 248 5.75 7.41 5.13
CA GLN A 248 5.54 6.11 5.75
C GLN A 248 4.06 5.78 5.80
N ALA A 249 3.69 4.59 5.36
CA ALA A 249 2.32 4.06 5.49
C ALA A 249 2.34 2.51 5.48
N GLY A 250 1.15 1.90 5.46
CA GLY A 250 1.00 0.45 5.29
C GLY A 250 1.09 -0.38 6.58
N GLY A 251 1.46 0.23 7.69
CA GLY A 251 1.54 -0.38 9.00
C GLY A 251 1.92 0.64 10.06
N LYS A 252 1.78 0.27 11.34
CA LYS A 252 2.15 1.14 12.47
C LYS A 252 3.66 1.10 12.69
N LEU A 253 4.32 2.24 12.52
CA LEU A 253 5.73 2.39 12.84
C LEU A 253 5.92 2.44 14.37
N GLN A 254 6.96 1.78 14.88
CA GLN A 254 7.31 1.86 16.30
C GLN A 254 7.63 3.30 16.70
N LYS A 255 7.16 3.72 17.88
CA LYS A 255 7.25 5.12 18.31
C LYS A 255 8.70 5.63 18.40
N GLU A 256 9.62 4.81 18.86
CA GLU A 256 11.04 5.14 18.98
C GLU A 256 11.66 5.37 17.61
N LEU A 257 11.34 4.50 16.64
CA LEU A 257 11.81 4.61 15.27
C LEU A 257 11.18 5.81 14.56
N HIS A 258 9.87 6.03 14.75
CA HIS A 258 9.16 7.22 14.25
C HIS A 258 9.86 8.50 14.75
N ARG A 259 10.09 8.62 16.06
CA ARG A 259 10.79 9.77 16.66
C ARG A 259 12.18 9.98 16.06
N LYS A 260 12.96 8.90 15.93
CA LYS A 260 14.32 8.95 15.37
C LYS A 260 14.36 9.50 13.95
N PHE A 261 13.45 9.08 13.09
CA PHE A 261 13.35 9.60 11.72
C PHE A 261 12.89 11.06 11.69
N VAL A 262 11.92 11.43 12.52
CA VAL A 262 11.46 12.82 12.63
C VAL A 262 12.57 13.75 13.09
N GLU A 263 13.29 13.40 14.18
CA GLU A 263 14.40 14.20 14.71
C GLU A 263 15.50 14.40 13.68
N TRP A 264 15.91 13.33 12.98
CA TRP A 264 16.90 13.42 11.90
C TRP A 264 16.42 14.30 10.74
N CYS A 265 15.16 14.17 10.34
CA CYS A 265 14.60 14.99 9.27
C CYS A 265 14.57 16.47 9.65
N LEU A 266 14.16 16.79 10.86
CA LEU A 266 14.15 18.17 11.37
C LEU A 266 15.58 18.75 11.41
N GLU A 267 16.58 17.99 11.90
CA GLU A 267 17.98 18.40 11.88
C GLU A 267 18.50 18.70 10.47
N LYS A 268 18.09 17.90 9.49
CA LYS A 268 18.57 18.01 8.09
C LYS A 268 17.68 18.89 7.20
N GLY A 269 16.63 19.55 7.74
CA GLY A 269 15.69 20.35 6.96
C GLY A 269 14.86 19.52 5.97
N LYS A 270 14.54 18.27 6.31
CA LYS A 270 13.75 17.33 5.52
C LYS A 270 12.40 17.05 6.18
N GLN A 271 11.51 16.37 5.48
CA GLN A 271 10.18 16.02 5.99
C GLN A 271 10.04 14.50 6.15
N PHE A 272 9.47 14.09 7.29
CA PHE A 272 9.02 12.72 7.52
C PHE A 272 7.52 12.72 7.81
N ILE A 273 6.75 12.11 6.92
CA ILE A 273 5.29 12.17 6.93
C ILE A 273 4.71 10.77 7.11
N VAL A 274 4.11 10.53 8.28
CA VAL A 274 3.35 9.30 8.54
C VAL A 274 1.95 9.46 7.98
N MET A 275 1.48 8.41 7.30
CA MET A 275 0.17 8.38 6.66
C MET A 275 -0.57 7.10 7.03
N TYR A 276 -1.89 7.16 6.91
CA TYR A 276 -2.76 6.01 7.09
C TYR A 276 -3.69 5.86 5.90
N GLY A 277 -3.97 4.61 5.52
CA GLY A 277 -4.89 4.31 4.44
C GLY A 277 -5.14 2.83 4.25
N GLN A 278 -6.10 2.56 3.37
CA GLN A 278 -6.51 1.22 2.97
C GLN A 278 -6.76 1.20 1.47
N CYS A 279 -6.59 0.03 0.83
CA CYS A 279 -6.90 -0.16 -0.59
C CYS A 279 -8.35 0.21 -0.91
N GLU A 280 -9.24 -0.02 0.05
CA GLU A 280 -10.67 0.29 0.03
C GLU A 280 -11.01 1.79 0.02
N ALA A 281 -10.01 2.65 0.22
CA ALA A 281 -10.11 4.10 0.08
C ALA A 281 -9.03 4.66 -0.87
N THR A 282 -8.69 3.93 -1.92
CA THR A 282 -7.78 4.33 -3.01
C THR A 282 -6.41 4.79 -2.51
N ALA A 283 -5.92 4.25 -1.43
CA ALA A 283 -4.66 4.38 -0.74
C ALA A 283 -4.72 5.19 0.56
N ARG A 284 -4.88 6.51 0.54
CA ARG A 284 -4.61 7.36 1.70
C ARG A 284 -5.87 8.00 2.25
N MET A 285 -6.02 7.98 3.58
CA MET A 285 -7.16 8.55 4.32
C MET A 285 -6.73 9.58 5.35
N ALA A 286 -5.47 9.48 5.85
CA ALA A 286 -4.92 10.44 6.81
C ALA A 286 -3.43 10.67 6.58
N TYR A 287 -2.96 11.80 7.07
CA TYR A 287 -1.54 12.14 7.16
C TYR A 287 -1.27 12.89 8.46
N LEU A 288 -0.07 12.72 8.99
CA LEU A 288 0.42 13.50 10.11
C LEU A 288 1.26 14.66 9.55
N PRO A 289 0.80 15.92 9.67
CA PRO A 289 1.58 17.07 9.25
C PRO A 289 2.98 17.03 9.85
N TRP A 290 4.00 17.21 9.02
CA TRP A 290 5.39 17.04 9.45
C TRP A 290 5.78 17.98 10.59
N GLU A 291 5.17 19.19 10.65
CA GLU A 291 5.35 20.17 11.71
C GLU A 291 4.87 19.68 13.09
N LYS A 292 3.95 18.70 13.10
CA LYS A 292 3.38 18.08 14.28
C LYS A 292 3.94 16.69 14.57
N SER A 293 4.80 16.17 13.71
CA SER A 293 5.25 14.78 13.76
C SER A 293 5.99 14.43 15.07
N LEU A 294 6.77 15.37 15.61
CA LEU A 294 7.49 15.14 16.88
C LEU A 294 6.54 15.19 18.09
N GLU A 295 5.53 16.06 18.06
CA GLU A 295 4.54 16.19 19.12
C GLU A 295 3.56 15.01 19.15
N LYS A 296 3.17 14.51 17.97
CA LYS A 296 2.12 13.49 17.79
C LYS A 296 2.70 12.13 17.39
N VAL A 297 3.88 11.76 17.88
CA VAL A 297 4.53 10.47 17.58
C VAL A 297 3.60 9.28 17.83
N GLY A 298 3.46 8.42 16.81
CA GLY A 298 2.58 7.24 16.84
C GLY A 298 1.14 7.50 16.42
N GLY A 299 0.77 8.75 16.15
CA GLY A 299 -0.50 9.13 15.54
C GLY A 299 -0.50 8.94 14.03
N ILE A 300 -1.70 8.89 13.46
CA ILE A 300 -1.94 8.90 12.00
C ILE A 300 -2.29 10.31 11.49
N GLY A 301 -2.39 11.28 12.39
CA GLY A 301 -2.67 12.66 12.05
C GLY A 301 -4.16 12.98 11.87
N VAL A 302 -4.46 13.73 10.82
CA VAL A 302 -5.79 14.21 10.45
C VAL A 302 -6.25 13.60 9.13
N ALA A 303 -7.54 13.66 8.84
CA ALA A 303 -8.05 13.23 7.53
C ALA A 303 -7.43 14.07 6.40
N ILE A 304 -7.22 13.43 5.25
CA ILE A 304 -6.75 14.12 4.04
C ILE A 304 -7.78 15.16 3.57
N PRO A 305 -7.39 16.20 2.81
CA PRO A 305 -8.33 17.12 2.17
C PRO A 305 -9.45 16.38 1.43
N GLY A 306 -10.69 16.80 1.63
CA GLY A 306 -11.88 16.11 1.10
C GLY A 306 -12.33 14.87 1.87
N GLY A 307 -11.54 14.40 2.84
CA GLY A 307 -11.87 13.26 3.71
C GLY A 307 -12.38 13.69 5.08
N ARG A 308 -13.06 12.78 5.79
CA ARG A 308 -13.54 13.00 7.17
C ARG A 308 -13.58 11.69 7.94
N PHE A 309 -13.17 11.73 9.21
CA PHE A 309 -13.33 10.63 10.15
C PHE A 309 -14.46 10.85 11.13
N ARG A 310 -15.06 9.74 11.59
CA ARG A 310 -15.90 9.66 12.78
C ARG A 310 -15.50 8.45 13.61
N LEU A 311 -15.65 8.55 14.92
CA LEU A 311 -15.50 7.42 15.84
C LEU A 311 -16.88 6.94 16.23
N ILE A 312 -17.13 5.64 16.11
CA ILE A 312 -18.44 5.04 16.35
C ILE A 312 -18.32 4.08 17.54
N ALA A 313 -19.20 4.25 18.51
CA ALA A 313 -19.32 3.38 19.68
C ALA A 313 -19.97 2.04 19.31
N ALA A 314 -19.94 1.08 20.24
CA ALA A 314 -20.51 -0.25 20.04
C ALA A 314 -22.05 -0.23 19.83
N ASP A 315 -22.74 0.78 20.36
CA ASP A 315 -24.18 0.99 20.18
C ASP A 315 -24.54 1.74 18.90
N GLY A 316 -23.54 2.12 18.10
CA GLY A 316 -23.70 2.87 16.85
C GLY A 316 -23.71 4.39 17.00
N SER A 317 -23.64 4.92 18.23
CA SER A 317 -23.57 6.38 18.46
C SER A 317 -22.19 6.95 18.08
N GLU A 318 -22.15 8.24 17.71
CA GLU A 318 -20.89 8.92 17.41
C GLU A 318 -20.20 9.36 18.71
N ILE A 319 -18.91 9.07 18.81
CA ILE A 319 -18.06 9.49 19.92
C ILE A 319 -17.42 10.84 19.56
N THR A 320 -17.70 11.87 20.36
CA THR A 320 -17.13 13.22 20.20
C THR A 320 -16.13 13.59 21.28
N GLN A 321 -16.03 12.78 22.35
CA GLN A 321 -15.13 13.04 23.47
C GLN A 321 -13.70 12.60 23.13
N PRO A 322 -12.68 13.48 23.32
CA PRO A 322 -11.29 13.13 23.14
C PRO A 322 -10.86 11.98 24.05
N GLY A 323 -9.95 11.13 23.56
CA GLY A 323 -9.38 10.00 24.30
C GLY A 323 -10.29 8.78 24.44
N VAL A 324 -11.53 8.84 23.95
CA VAL A 324 -12.44 7.68 23.94
C VAL A 324 -12.22 6.85 22.68
N THR A 325 -12.10 5.54 22.84
CA THR A 325 -11.87 4.60 21.72
C THR A 325 -13.19 4.26 21.04
N GLY A 326 -13.23 4.41 19.72
CA GLY A 326 -14.33 3.98 18.86
C GLY A 326 -13.86 3.30 17.58
N GLU A 327 -14.79 2.70 16.84
CA GLU A 327 -14.51 2.21 15.48
C GLU A 327 -14.35 3.41 14.54
N LEU A 328 -13.25 3.42 13.80
CA LEU A 328 -12.95 4.49 12.85
C LEU A 328 -13.77 4.29 11.57
N LYS A 329 -14.63 5.26 11.27
CA LYS A 329 -15.39 5.33 10.02
C LYS A 329 -14.87 6.48 9.17
N TYR A 330 -14.63 6.23 7.90
CA TYR A 330 -14.11 7.21 6.96
C TYR A 330 -15.15 7.60 5.91
N TYR A 331 -15.14 8.86 5.52
CA TYR A 331 -15.99 9.43 4.48
C TYR A 331 -15.12 10.21 3.50
N GLY A 332 -15.29 9.96 2.20
CA GLY A 332 -14.54 10.66 1.15
C GLY A 332 -14.82 10.12 -0.25
N ASP A 333 -14.61 10.95 -1.26
CA ASP A 333 -14.78 10.58 -2.68
C ASP A 333 -13.75 9.54 -3.16
N ASN A 334 -12.68 9.35 -2.40
CA ASN A 334 -11.66 8.32 -2.63
C ASN A 334 -12.07 6.94 -2.10
N VAL A 335 -13.20 6.79 -1.40
CA VAL A 335 -13.73 5.47 -1.03
C VAL A 335 -14.18 4.72 -2.27
N THR A 336 -13.69 3.50 -2.43
CA THR A 336 -13.84 2.71 -3.64
C THR A 336 -15.26 2.15 -3.84
N LEU A 337 -15.56 1.72 -5.06
CA LEU A 337 -16.87 1.21 -5.45
C LEU A 337 -17.32 -0.05 -4.69
N GLY A 338 -16.39 -0.80 -4.11
CA GLY A 338 -16.63 -2.09 -3.48
C GLY A 338 -15.66 -3.15 -4.00
N TYR A 339 -16.05 -4.41 -3.88
CA TYR A 339 -15.22 -5.53 -4.31
C TYR A 339 -15.77 -6.18 -5.59
N ALA A 340 -14.89 -6.87 -6.33
CA ALA A 340 -15.25 -7.87 -7.31
C ALA A 340 -14.66 -9.21 -6.88
N VAL A 341 -15.45 -10.29 -6.91
CA VAL A 341 -15.03 -11.66 -6.66
C VAL A 341 -15.12 -12.52 -7.92
N CYS A 342 -15.77 -11.99 -8.95
CA CYS A 342 -15.87 -12.60 -10.28
C CYS A 342 -16.10 -11.53 -11.36
N GLN A 343 -16.02 -11.92 -12.64
CA GLN A 343 -16.25 -11.03 -13.78
C GLN A 343 -17.57 -10.26 -13.69
N ALA A 344 -18.68 -10.92 -13.28
CA ALA A 344 -20.00 -10.30 -13.21
C ALA A 344 -20.06 -9.10 -12.24
N ASP A 345 -19.15 -9.01 -11.28
CA ASP A 345 -19.08 -7.90 -10.33
C ASP A 345 -18.48 -6.62 -10.95
N LEU A 346 -17.81 -6.73 -12.09
CA LEU A 346 -17.16 -5.60 -12.75
C LEU A 346 -18.15 -4.55 -13.29
N ARG A 347 -19.40 -4.95 -13.53
CA ARG A 347 -20.50 -4.06 -13.98
C ARG A 347 -21.22 -3.34 -12.85
N LYS A 348 -20.98 -3.74 -11.57
CA LYS A 348 -21.65 -3.12 -10.43
C LYS A 348 -21.21 -1.68 -10.26
N GLY A 349 -22.15 -0.81 -9.94
CA GLY A 349 -21.90 0.58 -9.57
C GLY A 349 -21.26 0.73 -8.19
N ASP A 350 -21.41 1.92 -7.61
CA ASP A 350 -20.90 2.22 -6.29
C ASP A 350 -21.78 1.58 -5.19
N GLU A 351 -21.20 0.61 -4.47
CA GLU A 351 -21.86 -0.11 -3.38
C GLU A 351 -21.56 0.53 -2.01
N ARG A 352 -20.65 1.53 -1.94
CA ARG A 352 -20.19 2.12 -0.68
C ARG A 352 -20.67 3.55 -0.46
N GLY A 353 -21.02 4.28 -1.51
CA GLY A 353 -21.52 5.64 -1.42
C GLY A 353 -20.56 6.60 -0.69
N GLY A 354 -19.25 6.45 -0.88
CA GLY A 354 -18.26 7.30 -0.24
C GLY A 354 -18.04 7.03 1.26
N VAL A 355 -18.48 5.88 1.80
CA VAL A 355 -18.38 5.54 3.22
C VAL A 355 -17.60 4.23 3.40
N LEU A 356 -16.62 4.24 4.31
CA LEU A 356 -15.81 3.07 4.66
C LEU A 356 -15.83 2.81 6.16
N GLU A 357 -16.33 1.65 6.55
CA GLU A 357 -16.08 1.05 7.87
C GLU A 357 -14.69 0.42 7.84
N THR A 358 -13.72 1.07 8.47
CA THR A 358 -12.30 0.69 8.32
C THR A 358 -11.97 -0.63 9.03
N GLY A 359 -12.77 -1.01 10.01
CA GLY A 359 -12.48 -2.12 10.92
C GLY A 359 -11.33 -1.84 11.89
N ASP A 360 -10.81 -0.62 11.90
CA ASP A 360 -9.79 -0.16 12.84
C ASP A 360 -10.44 0.58 14.02
N MET A 361 -9.89 0.38 15.21
CA MET A 361 -10.25 1.11 16.42
C MET A 361 -9.30 2.28 16.59
N ALA A 362 -9.81 3.47 16.89
CA ALA A 362 -9.02 4.68 17.00
C ALA A 362 -9.49 5.55 18.18
N GLN A 363 -8.64 6.50 18.53
CA GLN A 363 -8.92 7.61 19.42
C GLN A 363 -8.60 8.92 18.70
N VAL A 364 -9.26 10.00 19.09
CA VAL A 364 -8.92 11.36 18.70
C VAL A 364 -8.52 12.14 19.95
N ASP A 365 -7.46 12.94 19.85
CA ASP A 365 -7.04 13.81 20.95
C ASP A 365 -7.80 15.15 20.93
N ALA A 366 -7.52 16.02 21.91
CA ALA A 366 -8.18 17.33 22.04
C ALA A 366 -7.86 18.29 20.87
N ASP A 367 -6.77 18.05 20.15
CA ASP A 367 -6.34 18.84 18.98
C ASP A 367 -6.86 18.28 17.66
N GLY A 368 -7.63 17.17 17.69
CA GLY A 368 -8.23 16.55 16.51
C GLY A 368 -7.32 15.56 15.78
N TYR A 369 -6.21 15.11 16.39
CA TYR A 369 -5.29 14.12 15.81
C TYR A 369 -5.70 12.70 16.19
N TYR A 370 -5.77 11.83 15.19
CA TYR A 370 -6.19 10.45 15.35
C TYR A 370 -5.00 9.53 15.61
N THR A 371 -5.23 8.49 16.40
CA THR A 371 -4.28 7.41 16.67
C THR A 371 -5.01 6.08 16.55
N ILE A 372 -4.46 5.15 15.74
CA ILE A 372 -4.96 3.77 15.67
C ILE A 372 -4.52 3.03 16.92
N VAL A 373 -5.48 2.45 17.63
CA VAL A 373 -5.23 1.65 18.84
C VAL A 373 -5.24 0.14 18.53
N GLY A 374 -5.86 -0.29 17.44
CA GLY A 374 -5.84 -1.69 16.99
C GLY A 374 -6.94 -1.99 15.98
N ARG A 375 -7.09 -3.26 15.60
CA ARG A 375 -8.16 -3.71 14.70
C ARG A 375 -9.34 -4.30 15.46
N LYS A 376 -10.56 -4.00 15.04
CA LYS A 376 -11.80 -4.49 15.66
C LYS A 376 -11.81 -6.02 15.79
N LYS A 377 -11.29 -6.74 14.80
CA LYS A 377 -11.20 -8.22 14.76
C LYS A 377 -9.93 -8.80 15.42
N ARG A 378 -9.01 -7.97 15.90
CA ARG A 378 -7.75 -8.39 16.53
C ARG A 378 -7.74 -8.14 18.05
N PHE A 379 -8.92 -8.33 18.64
CA PHE A 379 -9.07 -8.39 20.10
C PHE A 379 -9.51 -9.81 20.49
N LEU A 380 -8.89 -10.33 21.52
CA LEU A 380 -9.33 -11.54 22.18
C LEU A 380 -9.86 -11.20 23.58
N LYS A 381 -10.71 -12.06 24.11
CA LYS A 381 -11.07 -12.04 25.51
C LYS A 381 -10.19 -13.04 26.25
N LEU A 382 -9.39 -12.59 27.20
CA LEU A 382 -8.64 -13.45 28.12
C LEU A 382 -9.28 -13.36 29.50
N TYR A 383 -9.96 -14.42 29.92
CA TYR A 383 -10.66 -14.48 31.21
C TYR A 383 -11.59 -13.28 31.43
N GLY A 384 -12.34 -12.90 30.38
CA GLY A 384 -13.27 -11.78 30.39
C GLY A 384 -12.65 -10.39 30.10
N ASN A 385 -11.34 -10.27 30.09
CA ASN A 385 -10.65 -9.02 29.74
C ASN A 385 -10.38 -8.93 28.24
N ARG A 386 -10.70 -7.79 27.64
CA ARG A 386 -10.43 -7.55 26.22
C ARG A 386 -8.95 -7.18 26.02
N VAL A 387 -8.23 -7.99 25.25
CA VAL A 387 -6.80 -7.84 24.97
C VAL A 387 -6.60 -7.54 23.48
N ASN A 388 -5.80 -6.54 23.18
CA ASN A 388 -5.48 -6.11 21.83
C ASN A 388 -4.20 -6.80 21.34
N LEU A 389 -4.33 -7.68 20.35
CA LEU A 389 -3.20 -8.42 19.78
C LEU A 389 -2.15 -7.52 19.14
N ASP A 390 -2.57 -6.43 18.47
CA ASP A 390 -1.64 -5.49 17.83
C ASP A 390 -0.80 -4.73 18.87
N GLU A 391 -1.40 -4.41 20.02
CA GLU A 391 -0.70 -3.79 21.14
C GLU A 391 0.34 -4.74 21.76
N LEU A 392 -0.03 -6.00 21.94
CA LEU A 392 0.88 -7.02 22.48
C LEU A 392 2.08 -7.25 21.54
N GLU A 393 1.85 -7.30 20.23
CA GLU A 393 2.94 -7.38 19.24
C GLU A 393 3.91 -6.20 19.38
N GLN A 394 3.39 -5.00 19.56
CA GLN A 394 4.23 -3.81 19.71
C GLN A 394 5.03 -3.83 21.02
N LEU A 395 4.39 -4.26 22.11
CA LEU A 395 5.07 -4.42 23.40
C LEU A 395 6.22 -5.45 23.29
N LEU A 396 5.96 -6.59 22.64
CA LEU A 396 6.99 -7.60 22.42
C LEU A 396 8.12 -7.09 21.51
N LYS A 397 7.82 -6.43 20.42
CA LYS A 397 8.83 -5.85 19.51
C LYS A 397 9.72 -4.81 20.20
N ALA A 398 9.13 -4.00 21.09
CA ALA A 398 9.87 -3.02 21.86
C ALA A 398 10.77 -3.66 22.95
N ALA A 399 10.27 -4.69 23.64
CA ALA A 399 11.01 -5.36 24.71
C ALA A 399 12.09 -6.34 24.19
N PHE A 400 11.90 -6.90 23.00
CA PHE A 400 12.79 -7.89 22.40
C PHE A 400 13.25 -7.44 20.99
N PRO A 401 14.10 -6.41 20.91
CA PRO A 401 14.55 -5.86 19.63
C PRO A 401 15.33 -6.91 18.82
N GLY A 402 15.06 -6.97 17.52
CA GLY A 402 15.69 -7.92 16.58
C GLY A 402 14.98 -9.26 16.47
N VAL A 403 13.92 -9.50 17.25
CA VAL A 403 13.05 -10.68 17.11
C VAL A 403 11.77 -10.28 16.39
N ASP A 404 11.46 -10.96 15.28
CA ASP A 404 10.15 -10.80 14.63
C ASP A 404 9.08 -11.54 15.45
N VAL A 405 7.94 -10.87 15.66
CA VAL A 405 6.85 -11.43 16.46
C VAL A 405 5.50 -11.17 15.80
N ALA A 406 4.57 -12.09 16.03
CA ALA A 406 3.16 -11.96 15.70
C ALA A 406 2.30 -12.56 16.83
N CYS A 407 1.09 -12.03 17.03
CA CYS A 407 0.13 -12.56 18.00
C CYS A 407 -1.16 -13.00 17.30
N GLY A 408 -1.78 -14.06 17.81
CA GLY A 408 -3.04 -14.60 17.31
C GLY A 408 -3.74 -15.45 18.36
N GLY A 409 -4.63 -16.35 17.93
CA GLY A 409 -5.31 -17.29 18.81
C GLY A 409 -6.82 -17.06 18.88
N ALA A 410 -7.43 -17.60 19.91
CA ALA A 410 -8.86 -17.51 20.23
C ALA A 410 -9.07 -16.99 21.65
N ASP A 411 -10.33 -16.71 22.03
CA ASP A 411 -10.66 -16.30 23.41
C ASP A 411 -10.09 -17.33 24.40
N ASP A 412 -9.48 -16.83 25.45
CA ASP A 412 -8.78 -17.57 26.51
C ASP A 412 -7.50 -18.34 26.09
N HIS A 413 -7.14 -18.31 24.80
CA HIS A 413 -5.98 -18.99 24.22
C HIS A 413 -5.20 -18.07 23.29
N LEU A 414 -4.34 -17.23 23.84
CA LEU A 414 -3.50 -16.36 23.04
C LEU A 414 -2.21 -17.08 22.63
N MET A 415 -1.97 -17.09 21.32
CA MET A 415 -0.71 -17.54 20.73
C MET A 415 0.17 -16.35 20.39
N PHE A 416 1.46 -16.45 20.67
CA PHE A 416 2.46 -15.55 20.11
C PHE A 416 3.54 -16.36 19.38
N PHE A 417 3.96 -15.85 18.25
CA PHE A 417 4.96 -16.44 17.37
C PHE A 417 6.21 -15.56 17.40
N ALA A 418 7.38 -16.17 17.43
CA ALA A 418 8.65 -15.44 17.45
C ALA A 418 9.71 -16.17 16.64
N THR A 419 10.65 -15.42 16.06
CA THR A 419 11.78 -15.99 15.29
C THR A 419 12.96 -16.44 16.16
N ASP A 420 12.88 -16.26 17.49
CA ASP A 420 13.90 -16.69 18.44
C ASP A 420 13.28 -17.57 19.54
N GLU A 421 13.52 -18.88 19.44
CA GLU A 421 13.02 -19.87 20.39
C GLU A 421 13.53 -19.63 21.83
N SER A 422 14.76 -19.14 21.96
CA SER A 422 15.39 -18.93 23.28
C SER A 422 14.69 -17.83 24.10
N ARG A 423 13.90 -16.96 23.45
CA ARG A 423 13.19 -15.85 24.07
C ARG A 423 11.74 -16.15 24.44
N LEU A 424 11.20 -17.28 24.04
CA LEU A 424 9.76 -17.58 24.25
C LEU A 424 9.35 -17.56 25.72
N ALA A 425 10.18 -18.07 26.62
CA ALA A 425 9.90 -18.07 28.06
C ALA A 425 9.85 -16.64 28.62
N ASP A 426 10.81 -15.80 28.28
CA ASP A 426 10.89 -14.40 28.69
C ASP A 426 9.71 -13.59 28.15
N MET A 427 9.36 -13.80 26.87
CA MET A 427 8.21 -13.15 26.21
C MET A 427 6.90 -13.51 26.89
N ARG A 428 6.71 -14.79 27.24
CA ARG A 428 5.54 -15.26 27.98
C ARG A 428 5.42 -14.60 29.36
N ALA A 429 6.51 -14.55 30.09
CA ALA A 429 6.56 -13.89 31.40
C ALA A 429 6.26 -12.38 31.26
N PHE A 430 6.85 -11.73 30.27
CA PHE A 430 6.61 -10.32 29.97
C PHE A 430 5.14 -10.03 29.64
N LEU A 431 4.51 -10.84 28.78
CA LEU A 431 3.08 -10.69 28.45
C LEU A 431 2.20 -10.87 29.68
N ALA A 432 2.47 -11.87 30.52
CA ALA A 432 1.73 -12.10 31.76
C ALA A 432 1.82 -10.90 32.73
N GLU A 433 3.02 -10.32 32.87
CA GLU A 433 3.26 -9.12 33.69
C GLU A 433 2.50 -7.90 33.14
N LYS A 434 2.65 -7.61 31.83
CA LYS A 434 2.06 -6.43 31.20
C LYS A 434 0.55 -6.46 31.15
N THR A 435 -0.03 -7.62 30.91
CA THR A 435 -1.49 -7.80 30.83
C THR A 435 -2.13 -8.08 32.19
N LYS A 436 -1.34 -8.38 33.23
CA LYS A 436 -1.79 -8.86 34.54
C LYS A 436 -2.66 -10.13 34.45
N GLN A 437 -2.39 -10.95 33.42
CA GLN A 437 -3.09 -12.20 33.16
C GLN A 437 -2.22 -13.39 33.56
N ASN A 438 -2.85 -14.55 33.76
CA ASN A 438 -2.13 -15.78 34.04
C ASN A 438 -1.25 -16.18 32.86
N ALA A 439 0.02 -16.53 33.10
CA ALA A 439 0.95 -16.98 32.07
C ALA A 439 0.44 -18.20 31.27
N ALA A 440 -0.49 -18.98 31.81
CA ALA A 440 -1.12 -20.10 31.12
C ALA A 440 -2.01 -19.69 29.93
N ALA A 441 -2.45 -18.41 29.90
CA ALA A 441 -3.21 -17.86 28.77
C ALA A 441 -2.36 -17.62 27.52
N PHE A 442 -1.01 -17.65 27.66
CA PHE A 442 -0.08 -17.34 26.58
C PHE A 442 0.72 -18.57 26.17
N ARG A 443 0.58 -18.96 24.91
CA ARG A 443 1.38 -20.03 24.31
C ARG A 443 2.34 -19.43 23.28
N GLY A 444 3.64 -19.64 23.47
CA GLY A 444 4.68 -19.22 22.53
C GLY A 444 5.05 -20.34 21.56
N MET A 445 5.27 -20.00 20.29
CA MET A 445 5.79 -20.89 19.27
C MET A 445 6.91 -20.22 18.48
N ALA A 446 8.03 -20.92 18.30
CA ALA A 446 9.10 -20.48 17.43
C ALA A 446 8.76 -20.80 15.97
N LEU A 447 9.00 -19.86 15.08
CA LEU A 447 8.94 -20.04 13.63
C LEU A 447 10.27 -19.57 13.02
N PRO A 448 10.75 -20.20 11.93
CA PRO A 448 11.94 -19.74 11.23
C PRO A 448 11.78 -18.28 10.74
N GLU A 449 10.58 -17.92 10.32
CA GLU A 449 10.18 -16.57 9.91
C GLU A 449 8.70 -16.33 10.19
N ILE A 450 8.33 -15.08 10.41
CA ILE A 450 6.92 -14.68 10.47
C ILE A 450 6.45 -14.42 9.03
N PRO A 451 5.41 -15.14 8.54
CA PRO A 451 4.95 -15.00 7.16
C PRO A 451 4.48 -13.57 6.89
N LYS A 452 5.01 -12.98 5.81
CA LYS A 452 4.70 -11.62 5.36
C LYS A 452 4.43 -11.62 3.87
N ASN A 453 3.61 -10.70 3.40
CA ASN A 453 3.45 -10.45 1.96
C ASN A 453 4.55 -9.52 1.43
N ASP A 454 4.57 -9.30 0.09
CA ASP A 454 5.53 -8.43 -0.61
C ASP A 454 5.58 -6.99 -0.05
N ALA A 455 4.49 -6.52 0.55
CA ALA A 455 4.40 -5.23 1.23
C ALA A 455 4.87 -5.27 2.70
N GLY A 456 5.47 -6.38 3.16
CA GLY A 456 5.98 -6.55 4.53
C GLY A 456 4.90 -6.69 5.61
N LYS A 457 3.64 -6.94 5.24
CA LYS A 457 2.55 -7.15 6.20
C LYS A 457 2.45 -8.61 6.62
N THR A 458 2.29 -8.84 7.92
CA THR A 458 2.11 -10.18 8.48
C THR A 458 0.84 -10.85 7.92
N LEU A 459 1.00 -12.07 7.45
CA LEU A 459 -0.07 -12.94 6.93
C LEU A 459 -0.65 -13.77 8.08
N TYR A 460 -1.47 -13.14 8.93
CA TYR A 460 -2.02 -13.77 10.15
C TYR A 460 -2.80 -15.06 9.88
N ARG A 461 -3.44 -15.17 8.72
CA ARG A 461 -4.17 -16.38 8.35
C ARG A 461 -3.27 -17.61 8.21
N GLU A 462 -2.03 -17.42 7.79
CA GLU A 462 -1.06 -18.51 7.71
C GLU A 462 -0.62 -18.98 9.11
N LEU A 463 -0.84 -18.17 10.12
CA LEU A 463 -0.58 -18.51 11.52
C LEU A 463 -1.76 -19.25 12.17
N GLU A 464 -2.98 -19.14 11.60
CA GLU A 464 -4.18 -19.80 12.16
C GLU A 464 -4.04 -21.32 12.22
N LYS A 465 -3.27 -21.93 11.32
CA LYS A 465 -3.00 -23.38 11.34
C LYS A 465 -2.26 -23.88 12.59
N TYR A 466 -1.78 -22.98 13.42
CA TYR A 466 -1.06 -23.28 14.66
C TYR A 466 -1.88 -22.98 15.92
N TYR A 467 -3.14 -22.54 15.79
CA TYR A 467 -3.96 -22.14 16.95
C TYR A 467 -4.53 -23.33 17.73
N ASP A 468 -4.48 -24.55 17.18
CA ASP A 468 -4.97 -25.80 17.80
C ASP A 468 -4.00 -26.39 18.85
#